data_bc95c6e987ef7e9d245e9a512be99096
#
_entry.id   bc95c6e987ef7e9d245e9a512be99096
#
_cell.length_a   1.000
_cell.length_b   1.000
_cell.length_c   1.000
_cell.angle_alpha   90.00
_cell.angle_beta   90.00
_cell.angle_gamma   90.00
#
_symmetry.space_group_name_H-M   'P 1'
#
loop_
_entity.id
_entity.type
_entity.pdbx_description
1 polymer ?
#
loop_
_entity_poly.entity_id
_entity_poly.type
_entity_poly.pdbx_seq_one_letter_code
_entity_poly.pdbx_strand_id
1 'polypeptide(L)'
;EAGNLETLKKWCRAGKRVINTYGPTEVTVNTSSYEVTADSDKLPIGKPIDNLRLYIVNGTQMCGIGVLGELCIAGDGVARGYLNRPELTAEKFVRNPFGEGRMYRSGDLARWLPDGNIEFLGRIDEQVKIRGFRIELGEIENRIREIKAVRDCAVIARSDASGDKAIYAYYTSETEVSVSEIRDTLSASLPEYMIPAYMMQIDEIPMTRNGKLDKRALPEIEAKTAREYVAPRTENEKLICAVFSEILNAEQVGINDGFFELGGHSLRATRLVNRIESETGVRIALKDVFSHTTPEQLAKLVESASGEEYTPIPKAEEKEYYPMSS
;
A
#
# COMPACT_ATOMS: atom_id res chain seq x y z
N GLU A 1 -3.92 -0.30 7.99
CA GLU A 1 -2.50 0.06 8.09
C GLU A 1 -2.17 0.37 9.54
N ALA A 2 -1.01 -0.07 10.03
CA ALA A 2 -0.65 0.18 11.43
C ALA A 2 -0.32 1.67 11.62
N GLY A 3 -0.94 2.30 12.62
CA GLY A 3 -0.65 3.68 12.98
C GLY A 3 0.75 3.84 13.58
N ASN A 4 1.34 5.03 13.45
CA ASN A 4 2.58 5.36 14.15
C ASN A 4 2.26 5.75 15.60
N LEU A 5 2.69 4.92 16.57
CA LEU A 5 2.37 5.10 17.99
C LEU A 5 2.79 6.48 18.52
N GLU A 6 3.98 6.96 18.17
CA GLU A 6 4.45 8.27 18.67
C GLU A 6 3.61 9.43 18.13
N THR A 7 3.15 9.34 16.89
CA THR A 7 2.21 10.34 16.32
C THR A 7 0.87 10.30 17.05
N LEU A 8 0.34 9.11 17.33
CA LEU A 8 -0.93 8.96 18.05
C LEU A 8 -0.82 9.49 19.51
N LYS A 9 0.31 9.21 20.19
CA LYS A 9 0.59 9.75 21.54
C LYS A 9 0.66 11.28 21.55
N LYS A 10 1.20 11.92 20.49
CA LYS A 10 1.19 13.39 20.38
C LYS A 10 -0.25 13.93 20.36
N TRP A 11 -1.16 13.27 19.66
CA TRP A 11 -2.57 13.68 19.65
C TRP A 11 -3.24 13.48 21.00
N CYS A 12 -2.94 12.38 21.69
CA CYS A 12 -3.43 12.16 23.07
C CYS A 12 -2.94 13.26 24.04
N ARG A 13 -1.64 13.64 23.96
CA ARG A 13 -1.09 14.75 24.75
C ARG A 13 -1.72 16.10 24.42
N ALA A 14 -2.20 16.28 23.18
CA ALA A 14 -2.98 17.43 22.75
C ALA A 14 -4.48 17.37 23.13
N GLY A 15 -4.86 16.46 24.03
CA GLY A 15 -6.24 16.31 24.53
C GLY A 15 -7.20 15.65 23.54
N LYS A 16 -6.71 15.00 22.49
CA LYS A 16 -7.55 14.26 21.55
C LYS A 16 -7.78 12.83 22.01
N ARG A 17 -9.02 12.35 21.87
CA ARG A 17 -9.34 10.94 22.03
C ARG A 17 -8.92 10.20 20.77
N VAL A 18 -8.07 9.19 20.89
CA VAL A 18 -7.52 8.43 19.79
C VAL A 18 -7.89 6.96 19.94
N ILE A 19 -8.53 6.39 18.93
CA ILE A 19 -8.95 4.98 18.95
C ILE A 19 -8.27 4.29 17.76
N ASN A 20 -7.50 3.24 18.05
CA ASN A 20 -7.02 2.30 17.06
C ASN A 20 -8.09 1.25 16.78
N THR A 21 -8.48 1.08 15.52
CA THR A 21 -9.48 0.09 15.12
C THR A 21 -8.89 -0.90 14.15
N TYR A 22 -9.37 -2.14 14.20
CA TYR A 22 -9.01 -3.18 13.26
C TYR A 22 -10.28 -3.88 12.76
N GLY A 23 -10.27 -4.26 11.49
CA GLY A 23 -11.28 -5.12 10.90
C GLY A 23 -11.10 -5.26 9.38
N PRO A 24 -11.39 -6.47 8.87
CA PRO A 24 -11.45 -6.74 7.44
C PRO A 24 -12.80 -6.33 6.86
N THR A 25 -12.85 -6.08 5.56
CA THR A 25 -14.08 -5.79 4.80
C THR A 25 -15.12 -6.90 4.96
N GLU A 26 -14.65 -8.13 5.05
CA GLU A 26 -15.45 -9.34 5.22
C GLU A 26 -16.24 -9.40 6.54
N VAL A 27 -15.90 -8.50 7.48
CA VAL A 27 -16.61 -8.37 8.78
C VAL A 27 -16.99 -6.92 9.05
N THR A 28 -17.45 -6.22 8.02
CA THR A 28 -18.05 -4.86 8.12
C THR A 28 -17.11 -3.84 8.77
N VAL A 29 -15.86 -3.78 8.30
CA VAL A 29 -14.83 -2.76 8.55
C VAL A 29 -14.23 -2.75 9.95
N ASN A 30 -15.02 -2.71 11.02
CA ASN A 30 -14.53 -2.65 12.39
C ASN A 30 -14.90 -3.90 13.17
N THR A 31 -13.92 -4.54 13.77
CA THR A 31 -14.12 -5.75 14.60
C THR A 31 -13.56 -5.62 15.99
N SER A 32 -12.55 -4.78 16.17
CA SER A 32 -11.98 -4.50 17.48
C SER A 32 -11.53 -3.05 17.60
N SER A 33 -11.36 -2.60 18.84
CA SER A 33 -10.93 -1.25 19.14
C SER A 33 -10.01 -1.21 20.36
N TYR A 34 -9.05 -0.28 20.34
CA TYR A 34 -8.14 0.02 21.43
C TYR A 34 -8.04 1.53 21.59
N GLU A 35 -8.32 2.03 22.79
CA GLU A 35 -8.13 3.44 23.11
C GLU A 35 -6.66 3.71 23.44
N VAL A 36 -6.02 4.52 22.60
CA VAL A 36 -4.62 4.91 22.77
C VAL A 36 -4.52 6.02 23.79
N THR A 37 -3.56 5.93 24.71
CA THR A 37 -3.25 6.95 25.69
C THR A 37 -1.83 7.51 25.49
N ALA A 38 -1.51 8.59 26.16
CA ALA A 38 -0.16 9.16 26.13
C ALA A 38 0.91 8.18 26.67
N ASP A 39 0.50 7.25 27.54
CA ASP A 39 1.37 6.26 28.20
C ASP A 39 1.39 4.90 27.52
N SER A 40 0.63 4.72 26.41
CA SER A 40 0.63 3.47 25.69
C SER A 40 2.04 3.12 25.18
N ASP A 41 2.53 1.93 25.49
CA ASP A 41 3.83 1.41 25.07
C ASP A 41 3.73 0.55 23.80
N LYS A 42 2.51 0.10 23.47
CA LYS A 42 2.17 -0.72 22.30
C LYS A 42 0.90 -0.24 21.64
N LEU A 43 0.68 -0.70 20.42
CA LEU A 43 -0.53 -0.41 19.64
C LEU A 43 -1.25 -1.73 19.28
N PRO A 44 -1.91 -2.39 20.26
CA PRO A 44 -2.70 -3.58 19.95
C PRO A 44 -3.92 -3.22 19.10
N ILE A 45 -4.54 -4.22 18.47
CA ILE A 45 -5.83 -4.03 17.77
C ILE A 45 -7.02 -4.01 18.74
N GLY A 46 -6.77 -4.25 20.03
CA GLY A 46 -7.73 -4.07 21.09
C GLY A 46 -8.63 -5.26 21.37
N LYS A 47 -9.85 -4.96 21.81
CA LYS A 47 -10.88 -5.94 22.19
C LYS A 47 -12.00 -5.94 21.17
N PRO A 48 -12.77 -7.05 21.04
CA PRO A 48 -13.93 -7.10 20.14
C PRO A 48 -14.93 -5.99 20.47
N ILE A 49 -15.53 -5.41 19.42
CA ILE A 49 -16.70 -4.53 19.57
C ILE A 49 -17.96 -5.35 19.82
N ASP A 50 -19.05 -4.69 20.17
CA ASP A 50 -20.33 -5.33 20.46
C ASP A 50 -20.82 -6.20 19.30
N ASN A 51 -21.49 -7.32 19.62
CA ASN A 51 -22.03 -8.31 18.69
C ASN A 51 -20.99 -9.08 17.85
N LEU A 52 -19.68 -8.89 18.14
CA LEU A 52 -18.60 -9.67 17.52
C LEU A 52 -17.83 -10.47 18.57
N ARG A 53 -17.28 -11.58 18.12
CA ARG A 53 -16.42 -12.48 18.91
C ARG A 53 -15.15 -12.73 18.13
N LEU A 54 -14.02 -12.56 18.79
CA LEU A 54 -12.70 -12.80 18.21
C LEU A 54 -12.11 -14.07 18.84
N TYR A 55 -11.55 -14.90 18.00
CA TYR A 55 -10.89 -16.15 18.40
C TYR A 55 -9.47 -16.15 17.82
N ILE A 56 -8.51 -16.58 18.63
CA ILE A 56 -7.18 -16.92 18.12
C ILE A 56 -7.11 -18.44 18.03
N VAL A 57 -6.89 -18.96 16.82
CA VAL A 57 -7.08 -20.39 16.53
C VAL A 57 -5.82 -20.99 15.90
N ASN A 58 -5.43 -22.17 16.36
CA ASN A 58 -4.40 -22.99 15.72
C ASN A 58 -5.02 -24.32 15.30
N GLY A 59 -5.16 -24.54 13.98
CA GLY A 59 -5.94 -25.66 13.45
C GLY A 59 -7.40 -25.57 13.85
N THR A 60 -7.84 -26.44 14.76
CA THR A 60 -9.22 -26.48 15.28
C THR A 60 -9.36 -26.07 16.74
N GLN A 61 -8.26 -25.65 17.37
CA GLN A 61 -8.23 -25.36 18.81
C GLN A 61 -8.03 -23.86 19.07
N MET A 62 -8.72 -23.33 20.09
CA MET A 62 -8.47 -21.99 20.58
C MET A 62 -7.11 -21.92 21.28
N CYS A 63 -6.37 -20.85 21.00
CA CYS A 63 -5.09 -20.54 21.64
C CYS A 63 -5.30 -19.85 22.99
N GLY A 64 -4.46 -20.19 23.95
CA GLY A 64 -4.37 -19.47 25.22
C GLY A 64 -3.67 -18.10 25.09
N ILE A 65 -3.61 -17.35 26.19
CA ILE A 65 -2.93 -16.07 26.28
C ILE A 65 -1.46 -16.23 25.87
N GLY A 66 -0.97 -15.34 25.00
CA GLY A 66 0.40 -15.32 24.51
C GLY A 66 0.69 -16.31 23.37
N VAL A 67 -0.20 -17.28 23.10
CA VAL A 67 0.00 -18.27 22.05
C VAL A 67 -0.44 -17.71 20.69
N LEU A 68 0.42 -17.89 19.68
CA LEU A 68 0.17 -17.45 18.31
C LEU A 68 -0.87 -18.31 17.61
N GLY A 69 -1.75 -17.69 16.84
CA GLY A 69 -2.72 -18.36 16.00
C GLY A 69 -3.35 -17.43 14.97
N GLU A 70 -4.22 -17.99 14.14
CA GLU A 70 -5.02 -17.24 13.20
C GLU A 70 -6.13 -16.49 13.93
N LEU A 71 -6.27 -15.19 13.64
CA LEU A 71 -7.40 -14.39 14.10
C LEU A 71 -8.65 -14.76 13.30
N CYS A 72 -9.64 -15.30 13.99
CA CYS A 72 -10.93 -15.64 13.42
C CYS A 72 -12.03 -14.81 14.05
N ILE A 73 -13.06 -14.46 13.28
CA ILE A 73 -14.07 -13.48 13.69
C ILE A 73 -15.47 -14.07 13.46
N ALA A 74 -16.33 -14.01 14.47
CA ALA A 74 -17.73 -14.45 14.38
C ALA A 74 -18.67 -13.37 14.92
N GLY A 75 -19.94 -13.44 14.53
CA GLY A 75 -21.01 -12.54 14.97
C GLY A 75 -21.71 -11.84 13.81
N ASP A 76 -22.49 -10.83 14.13
CA ASP A 76 -23.45 -10.21 13.21
C ASP A 76 -22.79 -9.44 12.05
N GLY A 77 -21.54 -8.99 12.24
CA GLY A 77 -20.77 -8.30 11.20
C GLY A 77 -20.21 -9.20 10.10
N VAL A 78 -20.28 -10.54 10.24
CA VAL A 78 -19.71 -11.47 9.24
C VAL A 78 -20.53 -11.46 7.96
N ALA A 79 -19.88 -11.11 6.84
CA ALA A 79 -20.49 -11.04 5.52
C ALA A 79 -21.03 -12.39 5.03
N ARG A 80 -21.88 -12.37 4.01
CA ARG A 80 -22.45 -13.58 3.39
C ARG A 80 -21.40 -14.42 2.65
N GLY A 81 -20.36 -13.79 2.13
CA GLY A 81 -19.31 -14.41 1.34
C GLY A 81 -18.87 -13.54 0.19
N TYR A 82 -18.06 -14.09 -0.70
CA TYR A 82 -17.57 -13.44 -1.92
C TYR A 82 -18.52 -13.68 -3.09
N LEU A 83 -18.87 -12.61 -3.81
CA LEU A 83 -19.75 -12.68 -4.96
C LEU A 83 -19.14 -13.56 -6.07
N ASN A 84 -19.92 -14.52 -6.56
CA ASN A 84 -19.53 -15.47 -7.61
C ASN A 84 -18.26 -16.29 -7.31
N ARG A 85 -17.92 -16.48 -6.02
CA ARG A 85 -16.78 -17.27 -5.56
C ARG A 85 -17.18 -18.24 -4.45
N PRO A 86 -17.96 -19.28 -4.76
CA PRO A 86 -18.49 -20.20 -3.75
C PRO A 86 -17.40 -21.00 -3.04
N GLU A 87 -16.36 -21.43 -3.75
CA GLU A 87 -15.25 -22.21 -3.19
C GLU A 87 -14.45 -21.38 -2.18
N LEU A 88 -14.04 -20.16 -2.55
CA LEU A 88 -13.34 -19.25 -1.65
C LEU A 88 -14.22 -18.85 -0.46
N THR A 89 -15.52 -18.70 -0.68
CA THR A 89 -16.47 -18.44 0.40
C THR A 89 -16.49 -19.60 1.38
N ALA A 90 -16.55 -20.83 0.91
CA ALA A 90 -16.55 -22.02 1.77
C ALA A 90 -15.23 -22.18 2.55
N GLU A 91 -14.10 -21.79 1.97
CA GLU A 91 -12.79 -21.80 2.61
C GLU A 91 -12.67 -20.77 3.74
N LYS A 92 -13.12 -19.54 3.49
CA LYS A 92 -12.92 -18.40 4.41
C LYS A 92 -14.05 -18.20 5.41
N PHE A 93 -15.29 -18.53 5.05
CA PHE A 93 -16.49 -18.37 5.89
C PHE A 93 -17.00 -19.72 6.36
N VAL A 94 -16.35 -20.26 7.37
CA VAL A 94 -16.62 -21.60 7.89
C VAL A 94 -17.71 -21.58 8.97
N ARG A 95 -18.27 -22.76 9.31
CA ARG A 95 -19.12 -22.88 10.50
C ARG A 95 -18.29 -22.56 11.74
N ASN A 96 -18.84 -21.77 12.67
CA ASN A 96 -18.17 -21.46 13.92
C ASN A 96 -18.13 -22.71 14.83
N PRO A 97 -16.94 -23.29 15.10
CA PRO A 97 -16.84 -24.47 15.98
C PRO A 97 -16.96 -24.12 17.47
N PHE A 98 -16.89 -22.81 17.82
CA PHE A 98 -16.86 -22.31 19.19
C PHE A 98 -18.19 -21.65 19.60
N GLY A 99 -19.19 -21.66 18.75
CA GLY A 99 -20.49 -21.04 19.01
C GLY A 99 -21.43 -21.12 17.82
N GLU A 100 -22.45 -20.29 17.83
CA GLU A 100 -23.45 -20.25 16.77
C GLU A 100 -22.98 -19.51 15.53
N GLY A 101 -23.59 -19.80 14.38
CA GLY A 101 -23.40 -19.08 13.13
C GLY A 101 -22.11 -19.43 12.39
N ARG A 102 -21.59 -18.44 11.68
CA ARG A 102 -20.38 -18.57 10.86
C ARG A 102 -19.22 -17.78 11.45
N MET A 103 -18.04 -18.18 11.07
CA MET A 103 -16.79 -17.58 11.46
C MET A 103 -15.97 -17.26 10.20
N TYR A 104 -15.44 -16.06 10.11
CA TYR A 104 -14.50 -15.64 9.07
C TYR A 104 -13.06 -15.92 9.51
N ARG A 105 -12.32 -16.61 8.67
CA ARG A 105 -10.89 -16.86 8.81
C ARG A 105 -10.12 -15.75 8.13
N SER A 106 -9.51 -14.87 8.94
CA SER A 106 -8.90 -13.64 8.40
C SER A 106 -7.57 -13.86 7.67
N GLY A 107 -6.85 -14.93 8.00
CA GLY A 107 -5.46 -15.15 7.61
C GLY A 107 -4.47 -14.22 8.35
N ASP A 108 -4.92 -13.50 9.35
CA ASP A 108 -4.07 -12.64 10.19
C ASP A 108 -3.51 -13.42 11.38
N LEU A 109 -2.22 -13.26 11.65
CA LEU A 109 -1.54 -13.84 12.81
C LEU A 109 -1.67 -12.92 14.00
N ALA A 110 -2.15 -13.43 15.11
CA ALA A 110 -2.38 -12.64 16.32
C ALA A 110 -2.19 -13.47 17.59
N ARG A 111 -2.22 -12.81 18.75
CA ARG A 111 -2.27 -13.43 20.08
C ARG A 111 -3.02 -12.58 21.07
N TRP A 112 -3.62 -13.25 22.08
CA TRP A 112 -4.15 -12.57 23.26
C TRP A 112 -3.06 -12.06 24.17
N LEU A 113 -3.19 -10.84 24.64
CA LEU A 113 -2.37 -10.27 25.70
C LEU A 113 -3.03 -10.53 27.06
N PRO A 114 -2.26 -10.49 28.18
CA PRO A 114 -2.79 -10.71 29.53
C PRO A 114 -3.90 -9.74 29.94
N ASP A 115 -3.92 -8.53 29.38
CA ASP A 115 -4.92 -7.48 29.63
C ASP A 115 -6.22 -7.64 28.81
N GLY A 116 -6.30 -8.71 28.02
CA GLY A 116 -7.43 -9.03 27.15
C GLY A 116 -7.47 -8.25 25.84
N ASN A 117 -6.42 -7.52 25.51
CA ASN A 117 -6.23 -6.97 24.17
C ASN A 117 -5.66 -8.02 23.22
N ILE A 118 -5.78 -7.78 21.92
CA ILE A 118 -5.19 -8.62 20.87
C ILE A 118 -4.03 -7.86 20.23
N GLU A 119 -2.88 -8.53 20.14
CA GLU A 119 -1.72 -8.07 19.39
C GLU A 119 -1.74 -8.69 17.99
N PHE A 120 -1.70 -7.84 16.97
CA PHE A 120 -1.57 -8.22 15.56
C PHE A 120 -0.10 -8.38 15.20
N LEU A 121 0.25 -9.49 14.56
CA LEU A 121 1.64 -9.87 14.28
C LEU A 121 1.93 -10.07 12.79
N GLY A 122 1.00 -9.65 11.94
CA GLY A 122 1.12 -9.75 10.50
C GLY A 122 0.16 -10.75 9.87
N ARG A 123 0.49 -11.20 8.67
CA ARG A 123 -0.32 -12.15 7.91
C ARG A 123 0.31 -13.54 7.92
N ILE A 124 -0.54 -14.56 7.86
CA ILE A 124 -0.11 -15.96 7.65
C ILE A 124 0.23 -16.18 6.18
N ASP A 125 -0.49 -15.50 5.29
CA ASP A 125 -0.26 -15.49 3.84
C ASP A 125 0.63 -14.31 3.40
N GLU A 126 0.91 -14.22 2.12
CA GLU A 126 1.75 -13.16 1.55
C GLU A 126 1.00 -11.86 1.23
N GLN A 127 -0.27 -11.78 1.57
CA GLN A 127 -1.07 -10.57 1.37
C GLN A 127 -0.52 -9.40 2.18
N VAL A 128 -0.47 -8.23 1.57
CA VAL A 128 0.09 -7.03 2.19
C VAL A 128 -0.92 -5.89 2.21
N LYS A 129 -0.75 -5.00 3.19
CA LYS A 129 -1.46 -3.72 3.21
C LYS A 129 -0.47 -2.61 2.90
N ILE A 130 -0.68 -1.93 1.77
CA ILE A 130 0.15 -0.82 1.31
C ILE A 130 -0.77 0.37 1.05
N ARG A 131 -0.56 1.48 1.73
CA ARG A 131 -1.36 2.72 1.61
C ARG A 131 -2.87 2.50 1.78
N GLY A 132 -3.26 1.59 2.68
CA GLY A 132 -4.65 1.23 2.92
C GLY A 132 -5.24 0.21 1.93
N PHE A 133 -4.59 -0.06 0.81
CA PHE A 133 -5.01 -1.09 -0.14
C PHE A 133 -4.56 -2.47 0.33
N ARG A 134 -5.47 -3.43 0.22
CA ARG A 134 -5.19 -4.85 0.46
C ARG A 134 -4.76 -5.47 -0.87
N ILE A 135 -3.52 -5.94 -0.94
CA ILE A 135 -2.87 -6.37 -2.17
C ILE A 135 -2.47 -7.84 -2.05
N GLU A 136 -2.93 -8.63 -3.02
CA GLU A 136 -2.52 -10.01 -3.22
C GLU A 136 -1.27 -10.02 -4.12
N LEU A 137 -0.09 -10.25 -3.55
CA LEU A 137 1.14 -10.27 -4.32
C LEU A 137 1.14 -11.37 -5.39
N GLY A 138 0.50 -12.51 -5.11
CA GLY A 138 0.32 -13.59 -6.07
C GLY A 138 -0.50 -13.24 -7.30
N GLU A 139 -1.42 -12.27 -7.22
CA GLU A 139 -2.16 -11.78 -8.39
C GLU A 139 -1.23 -11.04 -9.35
N ILE A 140 -0.34 -10.22 -8.81
CA ILE A 140 0.67 -9.49 -9.59
C ILE A 140 1.64 -10.49 -10.24
N GLU A 141 2.11 -11.50 -9.48
CA GLU A 141 2.96 -12.56 -10.01
C GLU A 141 2.30 -13.31 -11.18
N ASN A 142 1.04 -13.68 -11.04
CA ASN A 142 0.29 -14.37 -12.09
C ASN A 142 0.24 -13.52 -13.36
N ARG A 143 0.01 -12.21 -13.26
CA ARG A 143 0.00 -11.32 -14.42
C ARG A 143 1.38 -11.15 -15.07
N ILE A 144 2.44 -11.10 -14.27
CA ILE A 144 3.80 -11.05 -14.80
C ILE A 144 4.14 -12.36 -15.54
N ARG A 145 3.73 -13.52 -15.02
CA ARG A 145 3.93 -14.83 -15.67
C ARG A 145 3.16 -15.01 -16.98
N GLU A 146 2.10 -14.24 -17.22
CA GLU A 146 1.37 -14.23 -18.52
C GLU A 146 2.20 -13.59 -19.65
N ILE A 147 3.25 -12.83 -19.32
CA ILE A 147 4.15 -12.22 -20.32
C ILE A 147 5.04 -13.32 -20.89
N LYS A 148 4.91 -13.59 -22.19
CA LYS A 148 5.58 -14.73 -22.87
C LYS A 148 7.09 -14.78 -22.69
N ALA A 149 7.74 -13.63 -22.58
CA ALA A 149 9.18 -13.55 -22.40
C ALA A 149 9.62 -13.84 -20.96
N VAL A 150 8.71 -13.74 -19.97
CA VAL A 150 9.02 -13.99 -18.56
C VAL A 150 8.92 -15.49 -18.27
N ARG A 151 9.98 -16.05 -17.68
CA ARG A 151 10.07 -17.46 -17.30
C ARG A 151 9.53 -17.70 -15.90
N ASP A 152 9.92 -16.86 -14.95
CA ASP A 152 9.45 -16.91 -13.56
C ASP A 152 9.51 -15.51 -12.94
N CYS A 153 8.80 -15.32 -11.83
CA CYS A 153 8.84 -14.07 -11.09
C CYS A 153 8.55 -14.26 -9.61
N ALA A 154 9.00 -13.30 -8.82
CA ALA A 154 8.68 -13.16 -7.41
C ALA A 154 8.31 -11.71 -7.10
N VAL A 155 7.21 -11.52 -6.38
CA VAL A 155 6.75 -10.20 -5.96
C VAL A 155 6.76 -10.12 -4.44
N ILE A 156 7.39 -9.08 -3.90
CA ILE A 156 7.48 -8.87 -2.46
C ILE A 156 7.15 -7.42 -2.09
N ALA A 157 6.78 -7.21 -0.83
CA ALA A 157 6.71 -5.88 -0.26
C ALA A 157 7.92 -5.63 0.65
N ARG A 158 8.60 -4.50 0.42
CA ARG A 158 9.69 -4.00 1.26
C ARG A 158 9.44 -2.54 1.62
N SER A 159 10.05 -2.06 2.71
CA SER A 159 10.16 -0.62 2.93
C SER A 159 11.24 -0.06 2.02
N ASP A 160 10.93 1.03 1.35
CA ASP A 160 11.89 1.78 0.54
C ASP A 160 12.83 2.63 1.43
N ALA A 161 13.74 3.38 0.82
CA ALA A 161 14.69 4.23 1.52
C ALA A 161 14.02 5.34 2.38
N SER A 162 12.77 5.71 2.09
CA SER A 162 11.97 6.66 2.89
C SER A 162 11.18 5.98 4.02
N GLY A 163 11.24 4.64 4.14
CA GLY A 163 10.50 3.86 5.10
C GLY A 163 9.07 3.53 4.68
N ASP A 164 8.64 3.96 3.48
CA ASP A 164 7.33 3.65 2.92
C ASP A 164 7.32 2.24 2.33
N LYS A 165 6.24 1.47 2.57
CA LYS A 165 6.09 0.16 1.95
C LYS A 165 5.82 0.29 0.45
N ALA A 166 6.61 -0.44 -0.35
CA ALA A 166 6.48 -0.51 -1.79
C ALA A 166 6.49 -1.96 -2.29
N ILE A 167 5.96 -2.18 -3.48
CA ILE A 167 5.96 -3.47 -4.17
C ILE A 167 7.21 -3.56 -5.03
N TYR A 168 7.93 -4.67 -4.90
CA TYR A 168 9.12 -5.00 -5.67
C TYR A 168 8.83 -6.27 -6.46
N ALA A 169 9.09 -6.27 -7.78
CA ALA A 169 8.98 -7.43 -8.63
C ALA A 169 10.36 -7.82 -9.19
N TYR A 170 10.67 -9.09 -9.07
CA TYR A 170 11.85 -9.71 -9.67
C TYR A 170 11.38 -10.73 -10.70
N TYR A 171 12.00 -10.75 -11.86
CA TYR A 171 11.61 -11.67 -12.94
C TYR A 171 12.82 -12.21 -13.66
N THR A 172 12.65 -13.40 -14.23
CA THR A 172 13.67 -14.06 -15.05
C THR A 172 13.18 -14.15 -16.50
N SER A 173 14.11 -13.98 -17.43
CA SER A 173 13.82 -14.09 -18.85
C SER A 173 15.09 -14.49 -19.61
N GLU A 174 14.94 -15.18 -20.74
CA GLU A 174 16.06 -15.52 -21.63
C GLU A 174 16.51 -14.33 -22.49
N THR A 175 15.63 -13.35 -22.65
CA THR A 175 15.90 -12.09 -23.39
C THR A 175 15.73 -10.92 -22.45
N GLU A 176 16.31 -9.79 -22.77
CA GLU A 176 16.07 -8.57 -22.02
C GLU A 176 14.62 -8.12 -22.22
N VAL A 177 13.90 -7.96 -21.11
CA VAL A 177 12.52 -7.47 -21.07
C VAL A 177 12.51 -6.14 -20.34
N SER A 178 12.05 -5.10 -21.04
CA SER A 178 12.05 -3.77 -20.44
C SER A 178 11.01 -3.64 -19.31
N VAL A 179 11.37 -2.91 -18.26
CA VAL A 179 10.44 -2.56 -17.16
C VAL A 179 9.19 -1.84 -17.69
N SER A 180 9.34 -1.03 -18.74
CA SER A 180 8.22 -0.35 -19.41
C SER A 180 7.21 -1.35 -19.98
N GLU A 181 7.66 -2.37 -20.69
CA GLU A 181 6.80 -3.40 -21.29
C GLU A 181 6.00 -4.17 -20.22
N ILE A 182 6.67 -4.55 -19.11
CA ILE A 182 5.98 -5.20 -17.99
C ILE A 182 4.95 -4.25 -17.38
N ARG A 183 5.32 -2.99 -17.14
CA ARG A 183 4.43 -1.99 -16.57
C ARG A 183 3.19 -1.75 -17.43
N ASP A 184 3.36 -1.62 -18.74
CA ASP A 184 2.25 -1.41 -19.68
C ASP A 184 1.29 -2.61 -19.68
N THR A 185 1.84 -3.83 -19.66
CA THR A 185 1.04 -5.06 -19.58
C THR A 185 0.25 -5.13 -18.27
N LEU A 186 0.88 -4.84 -17.13
CA LEU A 186 0.21 -4.83 -15.83
C LEU A 186 -0.85 -3.74 -15.76
N SER A 187 -0.58 -2.54 -16.25
CA SER A 187 -1.50 -1.39 -16.23
C SER A 187 -2.77 -1.63 -17.04
N ALA A 188 -2.73 -2.51 -18.05
CA ALA A 188 -3.90 -2.90 -18.81
C ALA A 188 -4.89 -3.78 -18.02
N SER A 189 -4.45 -4.45 -16.94
CA SER A 189 -5.25 -5.46 -16.23
C SER A 189 -5.35 -5.26 -14.72
N LEU A 190 -4.42 -4.54 -14.11
CA LEU A 190 -4.38 -4.29 -12.68
C LEU A 190 -4.58 -2.81 -12.35
N PRO A 191 -5.21 -2.52 -11.20
CA PRO A 191 -5.29 -1.15 -10.72
C PRO A 191 -3.88 -0.64 -10.35
N GLU A 192 -3.69 0.65 -10.45
CA GLU A 192 -2.39 1.30 -10.31
C GLU A 192 -1.68 1.02 -8.97
N TYR A 193 -2.43 0.92 -7.87
CA TYR A 193 -1.87 0.63 -6.56
C TYR A 193 -1.25 -0.79 -6.46
N MET A 194 -1.52 -1.67 -7.43
CA MET A 194 -0.93 -3.00 -7.55
C MET A 194 0.29 -3.05 -8.47
N ILE A 195 0.57 -1.99 -9.23
CA ILE A 195 1.75 -1.94 -10.11
C ILE A 195 3.01 -1.83 -9.25
N PRO A 196 3.99 -2.75 -9.41
CA PRO A 196 5.25 -2.67 -8.67
C PRO A 196 5.97 -1.35 -8.93
N ALA A 197 6.41 -0.71 -7.83
CA ALA A 197 7.21 0.52 -7.92
C ALA A 197 8.62 0.23 -8.44
N TYR A 198 9.15 -0.94 -8.10
CA TYR A 198 10.49 -1.37 -8.46
C TYR A 198 10.42 -2.73 -9.15
N MET A 199 11.10 -2.86 -10.29
CA MET A 199 11.16 -4.09 -11.07
C MET A 199 12.59 -4.35 -11.53
N MET A 200 13.04 -5.60 -11.47
CA MET A 200 14.38 -6.00 -11.87
C MET A 200 14.39 -7.37 -12.52
N GLN A 201 15.06 -7.49 -13.66
CA GLN A 201 15.40 -8.76 -14.23
C GLN A 201 16.61 -9.35 -13.48
N ILE A 202 16.51 -10.61 -13.10
CA ILE A 202 17.58 -11.37 -12.42
C ILE A 202 17.79 -12.70 -13.13
N ASP A 203 18.93 -13.34 -12.91
CA ASP A 203 19.28 -14.60 -13.56
C ASP A 203 18.41 -15.75 -13.06
N GLU A 204 18.16 -15.80 -11.74
CA GLU A 204 17.33 -16.81 -11.10
C GLU A 204 16.60 -16.29 -9.87
N ILE A 205 15.41 -16.85 -9.59
CA ILE A 205 14.66 -16.58 -8.37
C ILE A 205 15.29 -17.39 -7.22
N PRO A 206 15.86 -16.74 -6.20
CA PRO A 206 16.55 -17.45 -5.13
C PRO A 206 15.57 -18.24 -4.25
N MET A 207 15.87 -19.52 -4.03
CA MET A 207 15.04 -20.41 -3.24
C MET A 207 15.79 -20.93 -2.01
N THR A 208 15.09 -21.03 -0.89
CA THR A 208 15.60 -21.69 0.31
C THR A 208 15.73 -23.21 0.10
N ARG A 209 16.44 -23.91 0.98
CA ARG A 209 16.55 -25.39 0.96
C ARG A 209 15.19 -26.10 0.99
N ASN A 210 14.16 -25.46 1.49
CA ASN A 210 12.80 -26.01 1.61
C ASN A 210 11.90 -25.61 0.42
N GLY A 211 12.47 -25.08 -0.68
CA GLY A 211 11.72 -24.71 -1.88
C GLY A 211 10.82 -23.46 -1.71
N LYS A 212 11.11 -22.58 -0.75
CA LYS A 212 10.43 -21.29 -0.58
C LYS A 212 11.31 -20.14 -1.09
N LEU A 213 10.72 -19.06 -1.52
CA LEU A 213 11.43 -17.84 -1.90
C LEU A 213 12.35 -17.36 -0.78
N ASP A 214 13.64 -17.20 -1.09
CA ASP A 214 14.59 -16.56 -0.19
C ASP A 214 14.58 -15.04 -0.38
N LYS A 215 13.71 -14.37 0.37
CA LYS A 215 13.54 -12.92 0.30
C LYS A 215 14.81 -12.13 0.69
N ARG A 216 15.75 -12.76 1.42
CA ARG A 216 16.99 -12.10 1.86
C ARG A 216 18.07 -12.15 0.77
N ALA A 217 18.02 -13.17 -0.08
CA ALA A 217 18.96 -13.33 -1.19
C ALA A 217 18.57 -12.50 -2.43
N LEU A 218 17.36 -11.91 -2.45
CA LEU A 218 16.96 -11.00 -3.52
C LEU A 218 17.77 -9.71 -3.47
N PRO A 219 18.35 -9.26 -4.61
CA PRO A 219 19.14 -8.04 -4.67
C PRO A 219 18.33 -6.80 -4.27
N GLU A 220 19.01 -5.78 -3.78
CA GLU A 220 18.41 -4.46 -3.60
C GLU A 220 18.24 -3.79 -4.96
N ILE A 221 17.05 -3.28 -5.23
CA ILE A 221 16.79 -2.49 -6.41
C ILE A 221 17.05 -1.03 -6.04
N GLU A 222 18.20 -0.52 -6.42
CA GLU A 222 18.45 0.91 -6.38
C GLU A 222 17.67 1.57 -7.52
N ALA A 223 17.02 2.70 -7.26
CA ALA A 223 16.40 3.51 -8.30
C ALA A 223 17.51 4.12 -9.17
N LYS A 224 18.04 3.34 -10.10
CA LYS A 224 19.03 3.82 -11.08
C LYS A 224 18.32 4.03 -12.41
N THR A 225 18.56 5.19 -12.99
CA THR A 225 18.20 5.45 -14.39
C THR A 225 19.06 4.58 -15.29
N ALA A 226 18.42 3.74 -16.09
CA ALA A 226 19.10 3.03 -17.19
C ALA A 226 19.39 3.94 -18.39
N ARG A 227 18.97 5.21 -18.30
CA ARG A 227 19.06 6.19 -19.39
C ARG A 227 20.29 7.08 -19.22
N GLU A 228 20.88 7.50 -20.35
CA GLU A 228 21.93 8.49 -20.38
C GLU A 228 21.41 9.80 -19.76
N TYR A 229 22.16 10.33 -18.79
CA TYR A 229 21.80 11.56 -18.12
C TYR A 229 21.79 12.74 -19.10
N VAL A 230 20.65 13.38 -19.23
CA VAL A 230 20.49 14.63 -19.98
C VAL A 230 20.18 15.76 -19.02
N ALA A 231 21.09 16.73 -18.95
CA ALA A 231 20.96 17.87 -18.06
C ALA A 231 19.75 18.76 -18.40
N PRO A 232 19.09 19.37 -17.40
CA PRO A 232 18.00 20.31 -17.65
C PRO A 232 18.49 21.57 -18.37
N ARG A 233 17.70 22.03 -19.34
CA ARG A 233 18.01 23.15 -20.25
C ARG A 233 17.29 24.45 -19.90
N THR A 234 16.00 24.31 -19.46
CA THR A 234 15.15 25.45 -19.10
C THR A 234 15.04 25.59 -17.57
N GLU A 235 14.54 26.72 -17.08
CA GLU A 235 14.33 26.92 -15.64
C GLU A 235 13.25 25.97 -15.11
N ASN A 236 12.20 25.70 -15.89
CA ASN A 236 11.16 24.74 -15.51
C ASN A 236 11.69 23.31 -15.48
N GLU A 237 12.54 22.91 -16.44
CA GLU A 237 13.21 21.61 -16.40
C GLU A 237 14.11 21.47 -15.16
N LYS A 238 14.88 22.50 -14.80
CA LYS A 238 15.73 22.51 -13.60
C LYS A 238 14.90 22.35 -12.34
N LEU A 239 13.83 23.12 -12.24
CA LEU A 239 12.92 23.07 -11.10
C LEU A 239 12.31 21.69 -10.95
N ILE A 240 11.75 21.13 -12.01
CA ILE A 240 11.07 19.82 -11.96
C ILE A 240 12.08 18.71 -11.68
N CYS A 241 13.27 18.73 -12.28
CA CYS A 241 14.35 17.79 -11.93
C CYS A 241 14.72 17.86 -10.44
N ALA A 242 14.82 19.07 -9.86
CA ALA A 242 15.09 19.25 -8.44
C ALA A 242 13.95 18.70 -7.57
N VAL A 243 12.69 18.94 -7.94
CA VAL A 243 11.53 18.42 -7.23
C VAL A 243 11.46 16.88 -7.33
N PHE A 244 11.77 16.30 -8.48
CA PHE A 244 11.89 14.83 -8.61
C PHE A 244 12.98 14.29 -7.69
N SER A 245 14.17 14.89 -7.68
CA SER A 245 15.29 14.49 -6.80
C SER A 245 14.87 14.52 -5.33
N GLU A 246 14.22 15.58 -4.88
CA GLU A 246 13.73 15.74 -3.51
C GLU A 246 12.69 14.65 -3.14
N ILE A 247 11.65 14.46 -3.98
CA ILE A 247 10.52 13.57 -3.68
C ILE A 247 10.91 12.10 -3.80
N LEU A 248 11.77 11.77 -4.78
CA LEU A 248 12.18 10.39 -5.06
C LEU A 248 13.44 9.99 -4.29
N ASN A 249 14.08 10.94 -3.62
CA ASN A 249 15.36 10.74 -2.94
C ASN A 249 16.45 10.20 -3.91
N ALA A 250 16.49 10.75 -5.13
CA ALA A 250 17.45 10.41 -6.16
C ALA A 250 18.58 11.44 -6.19
N GLU A 251 19.83 10.98 -6.25
CA GLU A 251 21.01 11.88 -6.23
C GLU A 251 21.05 12.81 -7.46
N GLN A 252 20.64 12.30 -8.62
CA GLN A 252 20.66 13.04 -9.87
C GLN A 252 19.47 12.61 -10.74
N VAL A 253 18.76 13.62 -11.29
CA VAL A 253 17.61 13.41 -12.18
C VAL A 253 17.83 14.18 -13.48
N GLY A 254 17.79 13.48 -14.61
CA GLY A 254 17.81 14.05 -15.94
C GLY A 254 16.41 14.33 -16.48
N ILE A 255 16.34 15.10 -17.57
CA ILE A 255 15.04 15.50 -18.15
C ILE A 255 14.23 14.34 -18.76
N ASN A 256 14.90 13.24 -19.07
CA ASN A 256 14.30 12.04 -19.69
C ASN A 256 13.98 10.95 -18.66
N ASP A 257 14.29 11.16 -17.40
CA ASP A 257 14.09 10.15 -16.36
C ASP A 257 12.62 10.02 -16.01
N GLY A 258 12.11 8.79 -16.04
CA GLY A 258 10.70 8.53 -15.75
C GLY A 258 10.42 8.57 -14.25
N PHE A 259 9.41 9.33 -13.84
CA PHE A 259 8.97 9.43 -12.45
C PHE A 259 8.76 8.06 -11.79
N PHE A 260 8.06 7.16 -12.50
CA PHE A 260 7.77 5.82 -12.01
C PHE A 260 8.97 4.88 -12.08
N GLU A 261 9.89 5.10 -13.04
CA GLU A 261 11.15 4.36 -13.16
C GLU A 261 12.07 4.65 -11.96
N LEU A 262 12.03 5.90 -11.45
CA LEU A 262 12.75 6.33 -10.25
C LEU A 262 12.03 5.98 -8.93
N GLY A 263 11.00 5.11 -8.96
CA GLY A 263 10.26 4.68 -7.76
C GLY A 263 9.14 5.63 -7.35
N GLY A 264 8.69 6.51 -8.26
CA GLY A 264 7.49 7.31 -8.09
C GLY A 264 6.23 6.43 -7.98
N HIS A 265 5.25 6.93 -7.25
CA HIS A 265 3.95 6.28 -7.07
C HIS A 265 2.88 7.34 -6.76
N SER A 266 1.59 6.97 -6.72
CA SER A 266 0.47 7.91 -6.61
C SER A 266 0.59 8.91 -5.45
N LEU A 267 1.06 8.49 -4.26
CA LEU A 267 1.26 9.42 -3.14
C LEU A 267 2.40 10.41 -3.41
N ARG A 268 3.52 9.92 -3.98
CA ARG A 268 4.63 10.79 -4.41
C ARG A 268 4.22 11.69 -5.56
N ALA A 269 3.38 11.20 -6.50
CA ALA A 269 2.82 12.01 -7.58
C ALA A 269 1.93 13.15 -7.05
N THR A 270 1.13 12.91 -6.00
CA THR A 270 0.37 13.96 -5.32
C THR A 270 1.29 15.02 -4.70
N ARG A 271 2.39 14.60 -4.04
CA ARG A 271 3.39 15.53 -3.51
C ARG A 271 4.08 16.32 -4.63
N LEU A 272 4.38 15.65 -5.76
CA LEU A 272 4.97 16.28 -6.95
C LEU A 272 4.06 17.39 -7.49
N VAL A 273 2.80 17.10 -7.73
CA VAL A 273 1.82 18.09 -8.22
C VAL A 273 1.74 19.29 -7.28
N ASN A 274 1.59 19.07 -5.98
CA ASN A 274 1.50 20.14 -5.00
C ASN A 274 2.80 20.97 -4.93
N ARG A 275 3.96 20.31 -5.09
CA ARG A 275 5.25 21.00 -5.07
C ARG A 275 5.45 21.83 -6.33
N ILE A 276 5.13 21.31 -7.50
CA ILE A 276 5.15 22.06 -8.76
C ILE A 276 4.22 23.28 -8.67
N GLU A 277 2.97 23.08 -8.19
CA GLU A 277 2.01 24.19 -8.02
C GLU A 277 2.56 25.27 -7.06
N SER A 278 3.18 24.88 -5.95
CA SER A 278 3.74 25.84 -4.99
C SER A 278 4.92 26.66 -5.55
N GLU A 279 5.73 26.06 -6.44
CA GLU A 279 6.91 26.70 -6.99
C GLU A 279 6.62 27.52 -8.27
N THR A 280 5.66 27.06 -9.07
CA THR A 280 5.37 27.68 -10.39
C THR A 280 4.06 28.50 -10.40
N GLY A 281 3.19 28.33 -9.41
CA GLY A 281 1.82 28.84 -9.43
C GLY A 281 0.92 28.16 -10.45
N VAL A 282 1.42 27.15 -11.16
CA VAL A 282 0.65 26.42 -12.19
C VAL A 282 0.13 25.12 -11.63
N ARG A 283 -1.18 24.90 -11.71
CA ARG A 283 -1.82 23.67 -11.29
C ARG A 283 -1.84 22.67 -12.43
N ILE A 284 -1.21 21.52 -12.21
CA ILE A 284 -1.30 20.34 -13.07
C ILE A 284 -2.19 19.28 -12.41
N ALA A 285 -2.97 18.55 -13.19
CA ALA A 285 -3.80 17.51 -12.62
C ALA A 285 -2.96 16.26 -12.31
N LEU A 286 -3.34 15.54 -11.24
CA LEU A 286 -2.64 14.30 -10.86
C LEU A 286 -2.56 13.29 -12.03
N LYS A 287 -3.62 13.19 -12.84
CA LYS A 287 -3.66 12.33 -14.05
C LYS A 287 -2.57 12.68 -15.07
N ASP A 288 -2.13 13.95 -15.11
CA ASP A 288 -1.14 14.38 -16.08
C ASP A 288 0.26 13.84 -15.76
N VAL A 289 0.56 13.55 -14.49
CA VAL A 289 1.81 12.88 -14.10
C VAL A 289 1.89 11.46 -14.64
N PHE A 290 0.75 10.80 -14.84
CA PHE A 290 0.70 9.44 -15.41
C PHE A 290 0.87 9.43 -16.93
N SER A 291 0.48 10.48 -17.60
CA SER A 291 0.66 10.64 -19.07
C SER A 291 1.94 11.39 -19.44
N HIS A 292 2.49 12.17 -18.54
CA HIS A 292 3.70 12.98 -18.72
C HIS A 292 4.71 12.62 -17.61
N THR A 293 5.41 11.52 -17.80
CA THR A 293 6.18 10.87 -16.73
C THR A 293 7.57 11.43 -16.52
N THR A 294 8.06 12.31 -17.42
CA THR A 294 9.43 12.85 -17.36
C THR A 294 9.44 14.34 -17.05
N PRO A 295 10.55 14.86 -16.46
CA PRO A 295 10.70 16.30 -16.20
C PRO A 295 10.51 17.16 -17.45
N GLU A 296 11.02 16.75 -18.62
CA GLU A 296 10.82 17.46 -19.88
C GLU A 296 9.34 17.61 -20.26
N GLN A 297 8.58 16.51 -20.12
CA GLN A 297 7.15 16.51 -20.46
C GLN A 297 6.34 17.38 -19.50
N LEU A 298 6.63 17.30 -18.20
CA LEU A 298 5.96 18.13 -17.20
C LEU A 298 6.34 19.60 -17.32
N ALA A 299 7.60 19.91 -17.67
CA ALA A 299 8.04 21.30 -17.92
C ALA A 299 7.26 21.93 -19.09
N LYS A 300 7.10 21.19 -20.19
CA LYS A 300 6.28 21.63 -21.34
C LYS A 300 4.81 21.85 -20.94
N LEU A 301 4.28 20.99 -20.07
CA LEU A 301 2.91 21.13 -19.58
C LEU A 301 2.77 22.41 -18.73
N VAL A 302 3.69 22.66 -17.81
CA VAL A 302 3.72 23.89 -17.00
C VAL A 302 3.85 25.14 -17.88
N GLU A 303 4.69 25.11 -18.92
CA GLU A 303 4.84 26.21 -19.86
C GLU A 303 3.59 26.49 -20.69
N SER A 304 2.83 25.43 -21.06
CA SER A 304 1.61 25.54 -21.85
C SER A 304 0.38 25.92 -21.03
N ALA A 305 0.37 25.62 -19.74
CA ALA A 305 -0.70 25.95 -18.82
C ALA A 305 -0.59 27.43 -18.43
N SER A 306 -1.03 28.33 -19.30
CA SER A 306 -1.17 29.75 -18.96
C SER A 306 -2.19 29.88 -17.83
N GLY A 307 -1.72 30.30 -16.66
CA GLY A 307 -2.37 30.46 -15.38
C GLY A 307 -3.91 30.57 -15.38
N GLU A 308 -4.57 29.48 -15.08
CA GLU A 308 -5.89 29.58 -14.45
C GLU A 308 -5.66 30.09 -13.03
N GLU A 309 -6.08 31.33 -12.75
CA GLU A 309 -6.02 31.91 -11.41
C GLU A 309 -6.76 30.96 -10.45
N TYR A 310 -6.04 30.48 -9.44
CA TYR A 310 -6.63 29.70 -8.35
C TYR A 310 -7.69 30.56 -7.66
N THR A 311 -8.95 30.20 -7.82
CA THR A 311 -10.03 30.71 -7.00
C THR A 311 -10.08 29.89 -5.72
N PRO A 312 -9.62 30.43 -4.57
CA PRO A 312 -9.70 29.69 -3.32
C PRO A 312 -11.15 29.35 -3.00
N ILE A 313 -11.38 28.16 -2.47
CA ILE A 313 -12.70 27.78 -1.96
C ILE A 313 -13.09 28.83 -0.92
N PRO A 314 -14.13 29.65 -1.15
CA PRO A 314 -14.50 30.68 -0.20
C PRO A 314 -14.90 30.02 1.12
N LYS A 315 -14.46 30.62 2.22
CA LYS A 315 -14.87 30.17 3.56
C LYS A 315 -16.40 30.27 3.61
N ALA A 316 -17.07 29.14 3.86
CA ALA A 316 -18.52 29.13 3.99
C ALA A 316 -18.92 30.04 5.15
N GLU A 317 -20.04 30.79 4.98
CA GLU A 317 -20.64 31.52 6.09
C GLU A 317 -21.01 30.54 7.21
N GLU A 318 -20.74 30.91 8.46
CA GLU A 318 -21.17 30.11 9.60
C GLU A 318 -22.70 30.02 9.63
N LYS A 319 -23.23 28.80 9.49
CA LYS A 319 -24.66 28.49 9.52
C LYS A 319 -24.93 27.43 10.58
N GLU A 320 -26.10 27.48 11.17
CA GLU A 320 -26.55 26.48 12.13
C GLU A 320 -26.62 25.07 11.51
N TYR A 321 -26.88 25.00 10.19
CA TYR A 321 -26.96 23.77 9.41
C TYR A 321 -26.29 23.92 8.05
N TYR A 322 -25.59 22.90 7.61
CA TYR A 322 -25.05 22.78 6.24
C TYR A 322 -25.76 21.63 5.52
N PRO A 323 -26.15 21.81 4.24
CA PRO A 323 -26.69 20.69 3.47
C PRO A 323 -25.62 19.59 3.34
N MET A 324 -26.02 18.35 3.57
CA MET A 324 -25.16 17.22 3.28
C MET A 324 -25.02 17.07 1.76
N SER A 325 -23.81 16.76 1.30
CA SER A 325 -23.60 16.36 -0.10
C SER A 325 -24.38 15.08 -0.38
N SER A 326 -25.16 15.10 -1.45
CA SER A 326 -25.89 13.93 -1.98
C SER A 326 -24.95 12.87 -2.50
#